data_d2458b418bb11e50904e285e0525ef4e
#
_entry.id   d2458b418bb11e50904e285e0525ef4e
#
_cell.length_a   1.000
_cell.length_b   1.000
_cell.length_c   1.000
_cell.angle_alpha   90.00
_cell.angle_beta   90.00
_cell.angle_gamma   90.00
#
_symmetry.space_group_name_H-M   'P 1'
#
loop_
_entity.id
_entity.type
_entity.pdbx_description
1 polymer ?
#
loop_
_entity_poly.entity_id
_entity_poly.type
_entity_poly.pdbx_seq_one_letter_code
_entity_poly.pdbx_strand_id
1 'polypeptide(L)'
;LGCNAPMVSKDENDLPIVTMLDEHNVAAFNKVYSMMSDKDHVAYLENYYRWDDWENGTKFYNQFYEGRALFYANLIGSLNSQSMQNSSVRFGVLPLPKYDESQTNYACTIDPYAFTCIALPKTGSGNLDKITFMLEAMAYYNSEEVVDLYYETTLKLKRLNADDNKAEEMLDIIFSNRIIDLANIYNWEDCIQYYNQLLVNNSGVVSFLEARSDQLQNAIDSTVELFRKLQ
;
A
#
# COMPACT_ATOMS: atom_id res chain seq x y z
N LEU A 1 -3.73 2.73 5.31
CA LEU A 1 -3.07 3.35 4.14
C LEU A 1 -2.75 4.82 4.42
N GLY A 2 -3.32 5.79 3.67
CA GLY A 2 -3.00 7.22 3.80
C GLY A 2 -3.23 7.87 5.17
N CYS A 3 -4.14 7.33 5.97
CA CYS A 3 -4.50 7.89 7.29
C CYS A 3 -3.48 7.62 8.41
N ASN A 4 -2.35 7.00 8.14
CA ASN A 4 -1.35 6.61 9.14
C ASN A 4 -1.94 5.88 10.36
N ALA A 5 -2.77 4.88 10.10
CA ALA A 5 -3.49 4.08 11.08
C ALA A 5 -3.09 2.60 10.94
N PRO A 6 -1.88 2.20 11.42
CA PRO A 6 -1.41 0.84 11.31
C PRO A 6 -2.20 -0.10 12.24
N MET A 7 -2.51 -1.30 11.76
CA MET A 7 -3.16 -2.33 12.59
C MET A 7 -2.20 -2.94 13.61
N VAL A 8 -0.91 -2.91 13.30
CA VAL A 8 0.17 -3.43 14.15
C VAL A 8 1.26 -2.36 14.22
N SER A 9 1.72 -2.05 15.42
CA SER A 9 2.85 -1.16 15.70
C SER A 9 3.92 -1.90 16.49
N LYS A 10 5.00 -1.22 16.87
CA LYS A 10 6.03 -1.74 17.76
C LYS A 10 5.84 -1.22 19.17
N ASP A 11 6.08 -2.07 20.15
CA ASP A 11 6.18 -1.69 21.56
C ASP A 11 7.55 -1.08 21.89
N GLU A 12 7.78 -0.77 23.17
CA GLU A 12 9.05 -0.23 23.68
C GLU A 12 10.24 -1.19 23.54
N ASN A 13 10.00 -2.46 23.28
CA ASN A 13 11.01 -3.52 23.09
C ASN A 13 11.18 -3.87 21.60
N ASP A 14 10.67 -3.06 20.69
CA ASP A 14 10.64 -3.33 19.25
C ASP A 14 9.84 -4.60 18.85
N LEU A 15 8.95 -5.07 19.71
CA LEU A 15 8.08 -6.22 19.40
C LEU A 15 6.75 -5.74 18.80
N PRO A 16 6.20 -6.49 17.84
CA PRO A 16 4.93 -6.10 17.21
C PRO A 16 3.76 -6.33 18.18
N ILE A 17 2.90 -5.30 18.28
CA ILE A 17 1.66 -5.32 19.08
C ILE A 17 0.48 -4.82 18.25
N VAL A 18 -0.71 -5.34 18.55
CA VAL A 18 -1.96 -4.89 17.92
C VAL A 18 -2.32 -3.49 18.39
N THR A 19 -2.52 -2.57 17.45
CA THR A 19 -2.92 -1.18 17.69
C THR A 19 -4.20 -0.79 16.96
N MET A 20 -4.86 -1.72 16.27
CA MET A 20 -6.06 -1.44 15.47
C MET A 20 -7.25 -0.94 16.30
N LEU A 21 -7.23 -1.10 17.64
CA LEU A 21 -8.26 -0.60 18.56
C LEU A 21 -7.91 0.75 19.17
N ASP A 22 -6.76 1.33 18.85
CA ASP A 22 -6.42 2.69 19.27
C ASP A 22 -7.44 3.69 18.71
N GLU A 23 -7.74 4.74 19.47
CA GLU A 23 -8.77 5.73 19.14
C GLU A 23 -8.62 6.30 17.72
N HIS A 24 -7.39 6.70 17.35
CA HIS A 24 -7.10 7.19 16.01
C HIS A 24 -7.36 6.12 14.93
N ASN A 25 -6.92 4.88 15.17
CA ASN A 25 -7.06 3.78 14.21
C ASN A 25 -8.52 3.43 14.01
N VAL A 26 -9.30 3.31 15.07
CA VAL A 26 -10.77 3.10 15.01
C VAL A 26 -11.45 4.24 14.25
N ALA A 27 -11.08 5.49 14.53
CA ALA A 27 -11.66 6.65 13.83
C ALA A 27 -11.30 6.63 12.33
N ALA A 28 -10.08 6.30 11.98
CA ALA A 28 -9.63 6.17 10.59
C ALA A 28 -10.35 5.01 9.87
N PHE A 29 -10.51 3.85 10.53
CA PHE A 29 -11.29 2.73 10.01
C PHE A 29 -12.74 3.13 9.73
N ASN A 30 -13.40 3.80 10.68
CA ASN A 30 -14.77 4.25 10.51
C ASN A 30 -14.92 5.25 9.35
N LYS A 31 -13.99 6.21 9.24
CA LYS A 31 -14.00 7.20 8.15
C LYS A 31 -13.87 6.54 6.78
N VAL A 32 -12.91 5.64 6.62
CA VAL A 32 -12.69 4.91 5.36
C VAL A 32 -13.85 3.96 5.08
N TYR A 33 -14.36 3.24 6.08
CA TYR A 33 -15.51 2.36 5.94
C TYR A 33 -16.76 3.13 5.49
N SER A 34 -17.04 4.29 6.09
CA SER A 34 -18.16 5.14 5.69
C SER A 34 -18.03 5.60 4.23
N MET A 35 -16.84 6.03 3.82
CA MET A 35 -16.57 6.43 2.44
C MET A 35 -16.73 5.25 1.46
N MET A 36 -16.15 4.09 1.76
CA MET A 36 -16.22 2.91 0.89
C MET A 36 -17.61 2.28 0.81
N SER A 37 -18.47 2.54 1.80
CA SER A 37 -19.86 2.08 1.84
C SER A 37 -20.81 2.94 1.00
N ASP A 38 -20.37 4.10 0.53
CA ASP A 38 -21.14 5.00 -0.33
C ASP A 38 -21.15 4.48 -1.78
N LYS A 39 -22.13 3.64 -2.09
CA LYS A 39 -22.26 2.97 -3.40
C LYS A 39 -22.65 3.93 -4.54
N ASP A 40 -23.14 5.12 -4.21
CA ASP A 40 -23.54 6.10 -5.22
C ASP A 40 -22.33 6.88 -5.77
N HIS A 41 -21.28 7.05 -4.96
CA HIS A 41 -20.12 7.85 -5.32
C HIS A 41 -18.80 7.07 -5.36
N VAL A 42 -18.74 5.88 -4.73
CA VAL A 42 -17.51 5.08 -4.64
C VAL A 42 -17.72 3.70 -5.25
N ALA A 43 -16.95 3.42 -6.29
CA ALA A 43 -16.81 2.07 -6.83
C ALA A 43 -15.65 1.36 -6.11
N TYR A 44 -15.94 0.21 -5.53
CA TYR A 44 -14.97 -0.63 -4.85
C TYR A 44 -14.78 -1.94 -5.63
N LEU A 45 -13.55 -2.32 -5.90
CA LEU A 45 -13.21 -3.42 -6.81
C LEU A 45 -13.90 -4.74 -6.45
N GLU A 46 -13.91 -5.09 -5.16
CA GLU A 46 -14.48 -6.35 -4.67
C GLU A 46 -16.00 -6.46 -4.92
N ASN A 47 -16.69 -5.37 -5.18
CA ASN A 47 -18.09 -5.37 -5.58
C ASN A 47 -18.29 -5.76 -7.05
N TYR A 48 -17.25 -5.70 -7.86
CA TYR A 48 -17.29 -5.90 -9.31
C TYR A 48 -16.45 -7.08 -9.77
N TYR A 49 -15.47 -7.52 -8.98
CA TYR A 49 -14.49 -8.49 -9.36
C TYR A 49 -14.51 -9.72 -8.46
N ARG A 50 -14.62 -10.89 -9.08
CA ARG A 50 -14.22 -12.16 -8.48
C ARG A 50 -13.03 -12.67 -9.30
N TRP A 51 -12.15 -13.41 -8.70
CA TRP A 51 -10.94 -13.93 -9.34
C TRP A 51 -11.18 -14.71 -10.64
N ASP A 52 -12.41 -15.19 -10.83
CA ASP A 52 -12.89 -15.91 -12.00
C ASP A 52 -13.63 -15.02 -13.01
N ASP A 53 -13.78 -13.72 -12.75
CA ASP A 53 -14.55 -12.77 -13.58
C ASP A 53 -13.70 -11.58 -14.03
N TRP A 54 -12.73 -11.86 -14.89
CA TRP A 54 -11.84 -10.87 -15.46
C TRP A 54 -12.57 -9.76 -16.25
N GLU A 55 -13.71 -10.07 -16.84
CA GLU A 55 -14.48 -9.11 -17.63
C GLU A 55 -15.04 -7.98 -16.76
N ASN A 56 -15.62 -8.32 -15.60
CA ASN A 56 -16.13 -7.29 -14.67
C ASN A 56 -15.01 -6.49 -14.01
N GLY A 57 -13.87 -7.11 -13.71
CA GLY A 57 -12.68 -6.40 -13.26
C GLY A 57 -12.21 -5.36 -14.29
N THR A 58 -12.18 -5.72 -15.56
CA THR A 58 -11.84 -4.79 -16.65
C THR A 58 -12.83 -3.62 -16.73
N LYS A 59 -14.14 -3.86 -16.58
CA LYS A 59 -15.17 -2.81 -16.56
C LYS A 59 -14.95 -1.84 -15.39
N PHE A 60 -14.51 -2.33 -14.23
CA PHE A 60 -14.18 -1.48 -13.09
C PHE A 60 -13.05 -0.49 -13.43
N TYR A 61 -11.92 -0.98 -13.92
CA TYR A 61 -10.77 -0.14 -14.29
C TYR A 61 -11.09 0.83 -15.42
N ASN A 62 -11.91 0.44 -16.37
CA ASN A 62 -12.31 1.27 -17.51
C ASN A 62 -13.11 2.52 -17.08
N GLN A 63 -13.74 2.52 -15.91
CA GLN A 63 -14.43 3.74 -15.43
C GLN A 63 -13.49 4.95 -15.38
N PHE A 64 -12.28 4.76 -14.90
CA PHE A 64 -11.28 5.83 -14.90
C PHE A 64 -10.72 6.09 -16.30
N TYR A 65 -10.36 5.06 -17.04
CA TYR A 65 -9.76 5.19 -18.37
C TYR A 65 -10.69 5.83 -19.42
N GLU A 66 -12.00 5.80 -19.16
CA GLU A 66 -13.04 6.44 -19.98
C GLU A 66 -13.46 7.81 -19.43
N GLY A 67 -12.84 8.31 -18.37
CA GLY A 67 -13.12 9.61 -17.78
C GLY A 67 -14.42 9.68 -16.96
N ARG A 68 -14.92 8.53 -16.48
CA ARG A 68 -16.14 8.43 -15.66
C ARG A 68 -15.88 8.46 -14.15
N ALA A 69 -14.62 8.40 -13.72
CA ALA A 69 -14.20 8.52 -12.34
C ALA A 69 -13.25 9.70 -12.17
N LEU A 70 -13.46 10.51 -11.13
CA LEU A 70 -12.61 11.66 -10.82
C LEU A 70 -11.29 11.25 -10.18
N PHE A 71 -11.31 10.23 -9.32
CA PHE A 71 -10.15 9.67 -8.64
C PHE A 71 -10.06 8.16 -8.87
N TYR A 72 -8.83 7.68 -8.91
CA TYR A 72 -8.52 6.26 -9.03
C TYR A 72 -7.34 5.93 -8.13
N ALA A 73 -7.59 5.14 -7.09
CA ALA A 73 -6.53 4.67 -6.19
C ALA A 73 -5.97 3.35 -6.71
N ASN A 74 -4.67 3.34 -6.98
CA ASN A 74 -3.95 2.14 -7.43
C ASN A 74 -2.45 2.24 -7.11
N LEU A 75 -1.70 1.19 -7.40
CA LEU A 75 -0.23 1.18 -7.33
C LEU A 75 0.38 2.15 -8.34
N ILE A 76 1.48 2.79 -7.96
CA ILE A 76 2.20 3.69 -8.87
C ILE A 76 2.67 2.96 -10.14
N GLY A 77 3.02 1.68 -10.02
CA GLY A 77 3.40 0.85 -11.17
C GLY A 77 2.31 0.72 -12.24
N SER A 78 1.03 0.94 -11.89
CA SER A 78 -0.07 0.91 -12.85
C SER A 78 -0.01 2.03 -13.90
N LEU A 79 0.76 3.09 -13.65
CA LEU A 79 1.04 4.15 -14.64
C LEU A 79 1.67 3.59 -15.92
N ASN A 80 2.44 2.50 -15.81
CA ASN A 80 3.09 1.82 -16.94
C ASN A 80 2.18 0.79 -17.63
N SER A 81 0.95 0.60 -17.16
CA SER A 81 0.03 -0.34 -17.79
C SER A 81 -0.39 0.13 -19.18
N GLN A 82 -0.57 -0.83 -20.11
CA GLN A 82 -1.00 -0.52 -21.48
C GLN A 82 -2.37 0.19 -21.51
N SER A 83 -3.28 -0.17 -20.62
CA SER A 83 -4.59 0.47 -20.51
C SER A 83 -4.48 1.93 -20.11
N MET A 84 -3.61 2.24 -19.15
CA MET A 84 -3.32 3.62 -18.76
C MET A 84 -2.67 4.40 -19.91
N GLN A 85 -1.71 3.80 -20.60
CA GLN A 85 -1.04 4.42 -21.75
C GLN A 85 -1.97 4.66 -22.94
N ASN A 86 -2.95 3.81 -23.17
CA ASN A 86 -3.91 3.91 -24.26
C ASN A 86 -5.12 4.82 -23.94
N SER A 87 -5.35 5.13 -22.67
CA SER A 87 -6.46 6.01 -22.27
C SER A 87 -6.33 7.41 -22.86
N SER A 88 -7.41 8.08 -23.24
CA SER A 88 -7.41 9.49 -23.70
C SER A 88 -7.50 10.50 -22.55
N VAL A 89 -7.72 10.03 -21.32
CA VAL A 89 -7.88 10.88 -20.14
C VAL A 89 -6.54 11.49 -19.74
N ARG A 90 -6.53 12.78 -19.47
CA ARG A 90 -5.41 13.48 -18.83
C ARG A 90 -5.63 13.42 -17.32
N PHE A 91 -4.61 13.03 -16.57
CA PHE A 91 -4.68 12.88 -15.11
C PHE A 91 -3.41 13.41 -14.45
N GLY A 92 -3.47 13.65 -13.16
CA GLY A 92 -2.32 13.92 -12.30
C GLY A 92 -2.13 12.77 -11.30
N VAL A 93 -0.98 12.76 -10.65
CA VAL A 93 -0.67 11.84 -9.54
C VAL A 93 -0.77 12.60 -8.23
N LEU A 94 -1.37 12.00 -7.23
CA LEU A 94 -1.50 12.55 -5.89
C LEU A 94 -1.12 11.48 -4.85
N PRO A 95 -0.50 11.87 -3.72
CA PRO A 95 -0.37 10.96 -2.59
C PRO A 95 -1.75 10.60 -2.02
N LEU A 96 -1.85 9.46 -1.35
CA LEU A 96 -3.07 9.13 -0.61
C LEU A 96 -3.38 10.23 0.40
N PRO A 97 -4.65 10.61 0.58
CA PRO A 97 -5.02 11.71 1.46
C PRO A 97 -4.69 11.37 2.91
N LYS A 98 -4.30 12.39 3.66
CA LYS A 98 -4.17 12.32 5.13
C LYS A 98 -5.52 12.12 5.78
N TYR A 99 -5.51 11.65 7.03
CA TYR A 99 -6.73 11.55 7.82
C TYR A 99 -7.38 12.93 8.02
N ASP A 100 -6.56 13.91 8.41
CA ASP A 100 -6.93 15.32 8.57
C ASP A 100 -5.67 16.22 8.52
N GLU A 101 -5.84 17.50 8.81
CA GLU A 101 -4.76 18.49 8.79
C GLU A 101 -3.76 18.32 9.94
N SER A 102 -4.12 17.62 11.02
CA SER A 102 -3.22 17.38 12.15
C SER A 102 -2.16 16.31 11.84
N GLN A 103 -2.42 15.44 10.86
CA GLN A 103 -1.45 14.45 10.39
C GLN A 103 -0.27 15.18 9.71
N THR A 104 0.90 15.15 10.32
CA THR A 104 2.09 15.89 9.86
C THR A 104 2.55 15.40 8.49
N ASN A 105 2.77 14.09 8.34
CA ASN A 105 3.33 13.49 7.13
C ASN A 105 2.27 12.71 6.35
N TYR A 106 2.48 12.60 5.04
CA TYR A 106 1.74 11.62 4.26
C TYR A 106 2.13 10.20 4.67
N ALA A 107 1.30 9.24 4.35
CA ALA A 107 1.57 7.82 4.59
C ALA A 107 1.24 7.04 3.32
N CYS A 108 2.25 6.44 2.70
CA CYS A 108 2.11 5.68 1.47
C CYS A 108 2.53 4.24 1.74
N THR A 109 1.59 3.41 2.16
CA THR A 109 1.86 2.00 2.49
C THR A 109 2.28 1.23 1.25
N ILE A 110 3.39 0.51 1.36
CA ILE A 110 3.87 -0.38 0.31
C ILE A 110 2.98 -1.62 0.24
N ASP A 111 2.59 -2.00 -0.97
CA ASP A 111 1.88 -3.25 -1.21
C ASP A 111 2.85 -4.44 -1.10
N PRO A 112 2.61 -5.40 -0.18
CA PRO A 112 3.49 -6.55 0.01
C PRO A 112 3.56 -7.47 -1.21
N TYR A 113 2.53 -7.50 -2.04
CA TYR A 113 2.51 -8.31 -3.27
C TYR A 113 3.29 -7.66 -4.43
N ALA A 114 3.56 -6.36 -4.35
CA ALA A 114 4.34 -5.60 -5.32
C ALA A 114 5.75 -5.25 -4.81
N PHE A 115 6.13 -5.73 -3.63
CA PHE A 115 7.41 -5.45 -3.00
C PHE A 115 8.41 -6.58 -3.26
N THR A 116 9.56 -6.24 -3.86
CA THR A 116 10.61 -7.21 -4.16
C THR A 116 11.74 -7.10 -3.13
N CYS A 117 12.12 -8.23 -2.52
CA CYS A 117 13.25 -8.34 -1.62
C CYS A 117 14.40 -9.12 -2.28
N ILE A 118 15.63 -8.80 -1.88
CA ILE A 118 16.81 -9.58 -2.22
C ILE A 118 17.14 -10.48 -1.03
N ALA A 119 17.24 -11.79 -1.28
CA ALA A 119 17.64 -12.77 -0.27
C ALA A 119 19.03 -13.33 -0.56
N LEU A 120 19.87 -13.43 0.47
CA LEU A 120 21.18 -14.05 0.39
C LEU A 120 21.11 -15.47 0.96
N PRO A 121 21.46 -16.52 0.17
CA PRO A 121 21.48 -17.88 0.68
C PRO A 121 22.63 -18.08 1.68
N LYS A 122 22.41 -18.88 2.73
CA LYS A 122 23.45 -19.22 3.73
C LYS A 122 24.74 -19.81 3.11
N THR A 123 24.61 -20.48 1.98
CA THR A 123 25.76 -21.03 1.22
C THR A 123 26.71 -19.94 0.67
N GLY A 124 26.24 -18.71 0.59
CA GLY A 124 27.03 -17.55 0.18
C GLY A 124 27.82 -16.87 1.30
N SER A 125 27.71 -17.31 2.56
CA SER A 125 28.27 -16.65 3.74
C SER A 125 29.79 -16.41 3.67
N GLY A 126 30.56 -17.28 3.00
CA GLY A 126 32.00 -17.10 2.80
C GLY A 126 32.40 -15.92 1.88
N ASN A 127 31.46 -15.31 1.18
CA ASN A 127 31.66 -14.16 0.30
C ASN A 127 30.79 -12.96 0.68
N LEU A 128 30.29 -12.91 1.93
CA LEU A 128 29.31 -11.92 2.35
C LEU A 128 29.77 -10.48 2.08
N ASP A 129 31.04 -10.16 2.40
CA ASP A 129 31.60 -8.81 2.18
C ASP A 129 31.60 -8.40 0.69
N LYS A 130 31.87 -9.34 -0.20
CA LYS A 130 31.81 -9.07 -1.65
C LYS A 130 30.39 -8.90 -2.14
N ILE A 131 29.47 -9.72 -1.64
CA ILE A 131 28.05 -9.66 -2.02
C ILE A 131 27.44 -8.35 -1.53
N THR A 132 27.66 -7.97 -0.26
CA THR A 132 27.15 -6.73 0.31
C THR A 132 27.74 -5.50 -0.40
N PHE A 133 29.04 -5.51 -0.70
CA PHE A 133 29.67 -4.44 -1.49
C PHE A 133 29.02 -4.29 -2.88
N MET A 134 28.76 -5.41 -3.56
CA MET A 134 28.10 -5.35 -4.87
C MET A 134 26.66 -4.84 -4.77
N LEU A 135 25.92 -5.26 -3.74
CA LEU A 135 24.55 -4.76 -3.52
C LEU A 135 24.53 -3.26 -3.22
N GLU A 136 25.48 -2.79 -2.40
CA GLU A 136 25.65 -1.36 -2.10
C GLU A 136 25.97 -0.56 -3.37
N ALA A 137 26.92 -1.04 -4.17
CA ALA A 137 27.26 -0.40 -5.44
C ALA A 137 26.07 -0.37 -6.41
N MET A 138 25.33 -1.47 -6.52
CA MET A 138 24.11 -1.53 -7.33
C MET A 138 23.03 -0.54 -6.82
N ALA A 139 22.84 -0.43 -5.49
CA ALA A 139 21.91 0.50 -4.90
C ALA A 139 22.30 1.96 -5.20
N TYR A 140 23.60 2.27 -5.07
CA TYR A 140 24.14 3.59 -5.38
C TYR A 140 23.88 3.98 -6.85
N TYR A 141 24.31 3.16 -7.79
CA TYR A 141 24.11 3.45 -9.22
C TYR A 141 22.62 3.47 -9.60
N ASN A 142 21.81 2.62 -8.96
CA ASN A 142 20.36 2.64 -9.19
C ASN A 142 19.73 3.97 -8.72
N SER A 143 20.17 4.52 -7.59
CA SER A 143 19.65 5.80 -7.09
C SER A 143 20.07 6.99 -7.99
N GLU A 144 21.28 6.96 -8.55
CA GLU A 144 21.82 8.08 -9.35
C GLU A 144 21.32 8.08 -10.81
N GLU A 145 21.09 6.91 -11.38
CA GLU A 145 20.81 6.81 -12.83
C GLU A 145 19.43 6.26 -13.14
N VAL A 146 19.00 5.17 -12.44
CA VAL A 146 17.77 4.48 -12.80
C VAL A 146 16.54 5.20 -12.25
N VAL A 147 16.64 5.75 -11.04
CA VAL A 147 15.54 6.49 -10.41
C VAL A 147 15.21 7.72 -11.24
N ASP A 148 16.20 8.51 -11.61
CA ASP A 148 16.00 9.71 -12.44
C ASP A 148 15.39 9.35 -13.80
N LEU A 149 15.91 8.30 -14.45
CA LEU A 149 15.37 7.83 -15.73
C LEU A 149 13.91 7.32 -15.58
N TYR A 150 13.59 6.64 -14.46
CA TYR A 150 12.23 6.21 -14.19
C TYR A 150 11.28 7.39 -14.00
N TYR A 151 11.70 8.41 -13.23
CA TYR A 151 10.94 9.64 -13.07
C TYR A 151 10.71 10.33 -14.43
N GLU A 152 11.76 10.53 -15.21
CA GLU A 152 11.65 11.11 -16.53
C GLU A 152 10.71 10.33 -17.46
N THR A 153 10.80 9.01 -17.46
CA THR A 153 9.98 8.14 -18.30
C THR A 153 8.53 8.14 -17.84
N THR A 154 8.29 8.09 -16.53
CA THR A 154 6.94 8.09 -15.96
C THR A 154 6.24 9.44 -16.12
N LEU A 155 6.98 10.54 -15.95
CA LEU A 155 6.47 11.91 -16.12
C LEU A 155 6.27 12.30 -17.59
N LYS A 156 7.13 11.78 -18.48
CA LYS A 156 7.01 11.96 -19.95
C LYS A 156 5.91 11.09 -20.57
N LEU A 157 5.28 10.19 -19.81
CA LEU A 157 4.03 9.58 -20.28
C LEU A 157 3.09 10.71 -20.65
N LYS A 158 2.74 10.81 -21.94
CA LYS A 158 2.06 11.92 -22.66
C LYS A 158 0.79 12.49 -22.02
N ARG A 159 0.44 12.10 -20.80
CA ARG A 159 -0.85 12.34 -20.12
C ARG A 159 -0.77 12.85 -18.69
N LEU A 160 0.37 12.70 -18.02
CA LEU A 160 0.68 13.57 -16.90
C LEU A 160 0.79 14.97 -17.50
N ASN A 161 0.12 15.95 -16.92
CA ASN A 161 0.21 17.34 -17.39
C ASN A 161 1.68 17.77 -17.36
N ALA A 162 2.39 17.60 -18.48
CA ALA A 162 3.82 17.86 -18.60
C ALA A 162 4.21 19.33 -18.34
N ASP A 163 3.23 20.23 -18.26
CA ASP A 163 3.42 21.63 -17.91
C ASP A 163 3.40 21.91 -16.40
N ASP A 164 3.27 20.84 -15.56
CA ASP A 164 3.08 21.01 -14.13
C ASP A 164 4.22 20.33 -13.35
N ASN A 165 5.20 21.13 -12.88
CA ASN A 165 6.24 20.70 -11.93
C ASN A 165 5.65 20.03 -10.66
N LYS A 166 4.34 20.13 -10.45
CA LYS A 166 3.61 19.52 -9.35
C LYS A 166 3.56 17.99 -9.41
N ALA A 167 3.63 17.38 -10.60
CA ALA A 167 3.61 15.92 -10.70
C ALA A 167 4.89 15.30 -10.11
N GLU A 168 6.04 15.95 -10.34
CA GLU A 168 7.32 15.55 -9.73
C GLU A 168 7.28 15.73 -8.21
N GLU A 169 6.82 16.89 -7.73
CA GLU A 169 6.63 17.16 -6.30
C GLU A 169 5.72 16.12 -5.63
N MET A 170 4.62 15.72 -6.28
CA MET A 170 3.71 14.71 -5.74
C MET A 170 4.36 13.32 -5.68
N LEU A 171 5.15 12.96 -6.68
CA LEU A 171 5.91 11.72 -6.66
C LEU A 171 6.97 11.72 -5.55
N ASP A 172 7.69 12.83 -5.37
CA ASP A 172 8.65 12.99 -4.27
C ASP A 172 7.98 12.80 -2.91
N ILE A 173 6.81 13.38 -2.71
CA ILE A 173 6.01 13.18 -1.49
C ILE A 173 5.66 11.69 -1.32
N ILE A 174 5.21 11.02 -2.36
CA ILE A 174 4.85 9.60 -2.31
C ILE A 174 6.07 8.74 -1.95
N PHE A 175 7.20 8.95 -2.63
CA PHE A 175 8.40 8.14 -2.43
C PHE A 175 9.10 8.41 -1.09
N SER A 176 9.07 9.66 -0.60
CA SER A 176 9.66 10.02 0.69
C SER A 176 8.83 9.57 1.90
N ASN A 177 7.55 9.29 1.71
CA ASN A 177 6.62 8.90 2.78
C ASN A 177 6.16 7.44 2.68
N ARG A 178 6.99 6.58 2.07
CA ARG A 178 6.72 5.13 2.03
C ARG A 178 6.83 4.51 3.41
N ILE A 179 5.84 3.73 3.78
CA ILE A 179 5.84 2.97 5.04
C ILE A 179 5.65 1.48 4.76
N ILE A 180 6.32 0.67 5.56
CA ILE A 180 6.15 -0.78 5.59
C ILE A 180 5.30 -1.10 6.81
N ASP A 181 4.12 -1.66 6.58
CA ASP A 181 3.23 -2.12 7.64
C ASP A 181 3.46 -3.62 7.86
N LEU A 182 3.85 -4.02 9.07
CA LEU A 182 4.08 -5.41 9.41
C LEU A 182 2.82 -6.27 9.25
N ALA A 183 1.64 -5.70 9.54
CA ALA A 183 0.38 -6.39 9.32
C ALA A 183 0.19 -6.78 7.85
N ASN A 184 0.57 -5.89 6.92
CA ASN A 184 0.49 -6.19 5.49
C ASN A 184 1.52 -7.24 5.04
N ILE A 185 2.73 -7.22 5.63
CA ILE A 185 3.80 -8.15 5.23
C ILE A 185 3.50 -9.57 5.70
N TYR A 186 3.10 -9.74 6.95
CA TYR A 186 2.84 -11.06 7.52
C TYR A 186 1.41 -11.56 7.28
N ASN A 187 0.48 -10.66 6.99
CA ASN A 187 -0.94 -10.95 6.80
C ASN A 187 -1.52 -11.86 7.89
N TRP A 188 -1.15 -11.62 9.16
CA TRP A 188 -1.65 -12.40 10.29
C TRP A 188 -3.19 -12.41 10.29
N GLU A 189 -3.78 -13.59 10.43
CA GLU A 189 -5.24 -13.78 10.47
C GLU A 189 -5.98 -13.12 9.29
N ASP A 190 -5.33 -13.07 8.12
CA ASP A 190 -5.86 -12.45 6.90
C ASP A 190 -6.30 -10.99 7.09
N CYS A 191 -5.54 -10.24 7.91
CA CYS A 191 -5.89 -8.88 8.30
C CYS A 191 -5.95 -7.89 7.11
N ILE A 192 -5.28 -8.17 6.01
CA ILE A 192 -5.40 -7.40 4.76
C ILE A 192 -6.85 -7.36 4.26
N GLN A 193 -7.63 -8.42 4.51
CA GLN A 193 -9.01 -8.54 4.07
C GLN A 193 -10.05 -7.93 5.01
N TYR A 194 -9.64 -7.33 6.13
CA TYR A 194 -10.59 -6.84 7.14
C TYR A 194 -11.55 -5.78 6.59
N TYR A 195 -11.09 -4.88 5.73
CA TYR A 195 -11.98 -3.92 5.07
C TYR A 195 -13.00 -4.61 4.16
N ASN A 196 -12.57 -5.57 3.36
CA ASN A 196 -13.44 -6.34 2.48
C ASN A 196 -14.51 -7.09 3.28
N GLN A 197 -14.09 -7.74 4.37
CA GLN A 197 -15.00 -8.47 5.25
C GLN A 197 -16.00 -7.53 5.94
N LEU A 198 -15.58 -6.34 6.37
CA LEU A 198 -16.46 -5.33 6.92
C LEU A 198 -17.51 -4.87 5.93
N LEU A 199 -17.12 -4.55 4.70
CA LEU A 199 -18.01 -4.08 3.64
C LEU A 199 -19.04 -5.15 3.23
N VAL A 200 -18.61 -6.41 3.18
CA VAL A 200 -19.49 -7.55 2.84
C VAL A 200 -20.47 -7.87 3.98
N ASN A 201 -19.99 -7.89 5.22
CA ASN A 201 -20.77 -8.32 6.36
C ASN A 201 -21.66 -7.21 6.95
N ASN A 202 -21.46 -5.97 6.54
CA ASN A 202 -22.17 -4.78 7.05
C ASN A 202 -22.21 -4.72 8.59
N SER A 203 -21.11 -5.10 9.24
CA SER A 203 -20.96 -5.14 10.70
C SER A 203 -20.39 -3.82 11.23
N GLY A 204 -20.62 -3.52 12.51
CA GLY A 204 -20.01 -2.35 13.15
C GLY A 204 -18.48 -2.51 13.22
N VAL A 205 -17.75 -1.46 12.85
CA VAL A 205 -16.26 -1.48 12.77
C VAL A 205 -15.66 -1.90 14.11
N VAL A 206 -16.06 -1.30 15.22
CA VAL A 206 -15.48 -1.58 16.55
C VAL A 206 -15.67 -3.04 16.92
N SER A 207 -16.89 -3.55 16.89
CA SER A 207 -17.19 -4.94 17.24
C SER A 207 -16.49 -5.95 16.33
N PHE A 208 -16.28 -5.58 15.06
CA PHE A 208 -15.54 -6.40 14.12
C PHE A 208 -14.06 -6.49 14.49
N LEU A 209 -13.42 -5.37 14.85
CA LEU A 209 -12.03 -5.31 15.24
C LEU A 209 -11.80 -5.96 16.60
N GLU A 210 -12.67 -5.71 17.59
CA GLU A 210 -12.60 -6.34 18.92
C GLU A 210 -12.64 -7.87 18.83
N ALA A 211 -13.53 -8.43 18.01
CA ALA A 211 -13.64 -9.87 17.84
C ALA A 211 -12.39 -10.53 17.24
N ARG A 212 -11.47 -9.75 16.66
CA ARG A 212 -10.25 -10.26 15.99
C ARG A 212 -8.95 -9.90 16.69
N SER A 213 -8.99 -8.99 17.64
CA SER A 213 -7.80 -8.43 18.28
C SER A 213 -6.96 -9.50 18.96
N ASP A 214 -7.58 -10.36 19.77
CA ASP A 214 -6.88 -11.42 20.49
C ASP A 214 -6.28 -12.48 19.55
N GLN A 215 -7.00 -12.84 18.51
CA GLN A 215 -6.52 -13.81 17.52
C GLN A 215 -5.30 -13.25 16.77
N LEU A 216 -5.38 -11.98 16.38
CA LEU A 216 -4.28 -11.28 15.71
C LEU A 216 -3.04 -11.21 16.61
N GLN A 217 -3.20 -10.85 17.90
CA GLN A 217 -2.09 -10.80 18.84
C GLN A 217 -1.46 -12.20 19.07
N ASN A 218 -2.27 -13.24 19.20
CA ASN A 218 -1.77 -14.61 19.34
C ASN A 218 -0.96 -15.08 18.12
N ALA A 219 -1.37 -14.69 16.92
CA ALA A 219 -0.64 -15.02 15.70
C ALA A 219 0.71 -14.25 15.62
N ILE A 220 0.73 -13.00 16.06
CA ILE A 220 1.94 -12.18 16.21
C ILE A 220 2.90 -12.85 17.21
N ASP A 221 2.42 -13.18 18.40
CA ASP A 221 3.23 -13.80 19.47
C ASP A 221 3.84 -15.13 19.00
N SER A 222 3.06 -15.93 18.28
CA SER A 222 3.53 -17.18 17.68
C SER A 222 4.66 -16.94 16.67
N THR A 223 4.56 -15.88 15.87
CA THR A 223 5.61 -15.49 14.93
C THR A 223 6.87 -15.04 15.65
N VAL A 224 6.75 -14.22 16.69
CA VAL A 224 7.88 -13.77 17.52
C VAL A 224 8.60 -14.97 18.17
N GLU A 225 7.86 -15.93 18.70
CA GLU A 225 8.43 -17.15 19.29
C GLU A 225 9.19 -18.02 18.26
N LEU A 226 8.71 -18.08 17.01
CA LEU A 226 9.44 -18.76 15.95
C LEU A 226 10.79 -18.07 15.66
N PHE A 227 10.81 -16.75 15.59
CA PHE A 227 12.07 -16.00 15.39
C PHE A 227 13.05 -16.16 16.54
N ARG A 228 12.57 -16.20 17.81
CA ARG A 228 13.42 -16.44 18.97
C ARG A 228 14.10 -17.81 18.94
N LYS A 229 13.46 -18.82 18.36
CA LYS A 229 14.03 -20.17 18.20
C LYS A 229 15.08 -20.26 17.10
N LEU A 230 15.19 -19.26 16.23
CA LEU A 230 16.18 -19.23 15.15
C LEU A 230 17.51 -18.56 15.56
N GLN A 231 17.53 -17.91 16.70
CA GLN A 231 18.72 -17.31 17.32
C GLN A 231 19.47 -18.35 18.15
#